data_7ba0bafa3e2e18f37ad69d70ea5b8914
#
_entry.id   7ba0bafa3e2e18f37ad69d70ea5b8914
#
_cell.length_a   1.000
_cell.length_b   1.000
_cell.length_c   1.000
_cell.angle_alpha   90.00
_cell.angle_beta   90.00
_cell.angle_gamma   90.00
#
_symmetry.space_group_name_H-M   'P 1'
#
loop_
_entity.id
_entity.type
_entity.pdbx_description
1 polymer ?
#
loop_
_entity_poly.entity_id
_entity_poly.type
_entity_poly.pdbx_seq_one_letter_code
_entity_poly.pdbx_strand_id
1 'polypeptide(L)'
;MSLVDVHTEWDPLEEIVVGTMAGARVPVPDRSLVAVEYPEKADDPQRIPSGPYPGHVVERTEAELEELVDILTGLGVKVRRPGGRDHKSMVSTPDWSTDGFYDYCPRDGFLTVGTSLIESPMVLRSRFLEGFAYKDLFVEYLESGARWLSAPKPRLTDDLYEPSAPPGERLRDLEPVFDAANVLRFGTDLLYQVSDSGNRMGARWLQAALGDRYTVHACEGLYTSTHIDSTIVPLRPGLVLVNPARVNDANMPDFLRGWDRIVCPELVDTGFVGEHPKSSVWIGMNFLVVAPGKAVVDKRQVGLIRELERHGVEVIPAQLTHSRTLGGGFHCVTLDVRRKGELATYR
;
A
#
# COMPACT_ATOMS: atom_id res chain seq x y z
N MET A 1 17.47 19.47 8.77
CA MET A 1 16.59 19.12 7.62
C MET A 1 15.77 17.92 8.04
N SER A 2 14.48 17.91 7.68
CA SER A 2 13.58 16.75 7.93
C SER A 2 14.17 15.48 7.34
N LEU A 3 14.07 14.35 8.06
CA LEU A 3 14.38 13.03 7.48
C LEU A 3 13.32 12.60 6.49
N VAL A 4 12.06 13.01 6.69
CA VAL A 4 10.97 12.74 5.73
C VAL A 4 11.01 13.79 4.63
N ASP A 5 11.11 13.34 3.38
CA ASP A 5 11.07 14.20 2.19
C ASP A 5 10.77 13.37 0.93
N VAL A 6 9.50 13.33 0.52
CA VAL A 6 9.03 12.49 -0.60
C VAL A 6 8.02 13.25 -1.45
N HIS A 7 8.29 13.37 -2.75
CA HIS A 7 7.41 14.08 -3.68
C HIS A 7 6.83 13.18 -4.76
N THR A 8 7.52 12.11 -5.12
CA THR A 8 7.13 11.22 -6.23
C THR A 8 7.31 9.76 -5.86
N GLU A 9 6.76 8.86 -6.67
CA GLU A 9 7.00 7.41 -6.54
C GLU A 9 8.33 6.96 -7.16
N TRP A 10 9.04 7.83 -7.91
CA TRP A 10 10.19 7.45 -8.73
C TRP A 10 11.50 8.17 -8.39
N ASP A 11 11.51 9.27 -7.66
CA ASP A 11 12.76 9.96 -7.33
C ASP A 11 13.74 9.02 -6.61
N PRO A 12 15.06 9.21 -6.75
CA PRO A 12 16.05 8.33 -6.13
C PRO A 12 15.82 8.15 -4.64
N LEU A 13 15.70 6.90 -4.23
CA LEU A 13 15.38 6.50 -2.85
C LEU A 13 16.63 6.65 -1.96
N GLU A 14 16.49 7.30 -0.81
CA GLU A 14 17.56 7.51 0.16
C GLU A 14 17.30 6.84 1.52
N GLU A 15 16.03 6.81 1.98
CA GLU A 15 15.63 6.12 3.22
C GLU A 15 14.26 5.47 3.05
N ILE A 16 14.11 4.25 3.58
CA ILE A 16 12.89 3.45 3.48
C ILE A 16 12.65 2.63 4.74
N VAL A 17 11.39 2.39 5.10
CA VAL A 17 11.01 1.38 6.09
C VAL A 17 10.62 0.10 5.35
N VAL A 18 11.12 -1.05 5.78
CA VAL A 18 10.69 -2.39 5.33
C VAL A 18 9.91 -3.05 6.46
N GLY A 19 8.73 -3.57 6.15
CA GLY A 19 7.84 -4.23 7.11
C GLY A 19 8.37 -5.55 7.66
N THR A 20 7.59 -6.21 8.53
CA THR A 20 7.94 -7.50 9.16
C THR A 20 6.73 -8.41 9.26
N MET A 21 6.96 -9.72 9.20
CA MET A 21 5.97 -10.77 9.45
C MET A 21 5.97 -11.27 10.91
N ALA A 22 6.83 -10.70 11.76
CA ALA A 22 6.92 -11.11 13.16
C ALA A 22 5.55 -11.00 13.86
N GLY A 23 5.04 -12.13 14.36
CA GLY A 23 3.75 -12.19 15.04
C GLY A 23 2.51 -12.02 14.15
N ALA A 24 2.66 -11.98 12.82
CA ALA A 24 1.56 -11.82 11.87
C ALA A 24 0.50 -12.92 11.99
N ARG A 25 -0.75 -12.53 11.81
CA ARG A 25 -1.90 -13.42 11.88
C ARG A 25 -3.04 -12.96 11.00
N VAL A 26 -3.98 -13.84 10.70
CA VAL A 26 -5.30 -13.46 10.19
C VAL A 26 -6.15 -13.07 11.40
N PRO A 27 -6.72 -11.87 11.43
CA PRO A 27 -7.52 -11.39 12.55
C PRO A 27 -8.78 -12.23 12.80
N VAL A 28 -9.37 -12.11 13.99
CA VAL A 28 -10.72 -12.62 14.21
C VAL A 28 -11.69 -11.97 13.24
N PRO A 29 -12.63 -12.75 12.65
CA PRO A 29 -13.57 -12.20 11.69
C PRO A 29 -14.45 -11.11 12.31
N ASP A 30 -14.50 -9.96 11.65
CA ASP A 30 -15.41 -8.87 11.93
C ASP A 30 -15.98 -8.29 10.63
N ARG A 31 -16.92 -7.35 10.74
CA ARG A 31 -17.59 -6.78 9.58
C ARG A 31 -16.63 -6.04 8.63
N SER A 32 -15.58 -5.40 9.14
CA SER A 32 -14.59 -4.72 8.33
C SER A 32 -13.75 -5.72 7.53
N LEU A 33 -13.28 -6.78 8.17
CA LEU A 33 -12.51 -7.84 7.53
C LEU A 33 -13.30 -8.53 6.41
N VAL A 34 -14.59 -8.82 6.68
CA VAL A 34 -15.48 -9.42 5.68
C VAL A 34 -15.68 -8.49 4.49
N ALA A 35 -15.98 -7.22 4.72
CA ALA A 35 -16.26 -6.28 3.63
C ALA A 35 -15.06 -6.04 2.70
N VAL A 36 -13.84 -6.01 3.26
CA VAL A 36 -12.63 -5.62 2.52
C VAL A 36 -11.87 -6.82 1.97
N GLU A 37 -11.65 -7.85 2.80
CA GLU A 37 -10.73 -8.95 2.49
C GLU A 37 -11.44 -10.26 2.09
N TYR A 38 -12.65 -10.49 2.59
CA TYR A 38 -13.38 -11.75 2.40
C TYR A 38 -14.86 -11.56 2.04
N PRO A 39 -15.20 -10.71 1.05
CA PRO A 39 -16.61 -10.44 0.72
C PRO A 39 -17.37 -11.68 0.26
N GLU A 40 -16.68 -12.68 -0.29
CA GLU A 40 -17.27 -13.96 -0.67
C GLU A 40 -17.69 -14.83 0.55
N LYS A 41 -17.27 -14.45 1.75
CA LYS A 41 -17.67 -15.08 3.03
C LYS A 41 -18.72 -14.27 3.79
N ALA A 42 -19.37 -13.29 3.15
CA ALA A 42 -20.35 -12.42 3.82
C ALA A 42 -21.51 -13.19 4.46
N ASP A 43 -21.93 -14.32 3.87
CA ASP A 43 -23.01 -15.17 4.37
C ASP A 43 -22.56 -16.10 5.52
N ASP A 44 -21.27 -16.37 5.66
CA ASP A 44 -20.72 -17.25 6.70
C ASP A 44 -19.30 -16.79 7.13
N PRO A 45 -19.18 -15.70 7.89
CA PRO A 45 -17.90 -15.16 8.33
C PRO A 45 -17.07 -16.11 9.20
N GLN A 46 -17.73 -17.09 9.85
CA GLN A 46 -17.02 -18.08 10.69
C GLN A 46 -16.11 -19.00 9.89
N ARG A 47 -16.27 -19.08 8.57
CA ARG A 47 -15.39 -19.80 7.66
C ARG A 47 -14.11 -19.03 7.29
N ILE A 48 -13.96 -17.81 7.74
CA ILE A 48 -12.69 -17.07 7.58
C ILE A 48 -11.66 -17.68 8.53
N PRO A 49 -10.52 -18.18 8.02
CA PRO A 49 -9.47 -18.68 8.89
C PRO A 49 -8.92 -17.53 9.74
N SER A 50 -8.78 -17.76 11.06
CA SER A 50 -8.16 -16.77 11.96
C SER A 50 -7.03 -17.43 12.75
N GLY A 51 -6.08 -16.64 13.20
CA GLY A 51 -4.91 -17.13 13.92
C GLY A 51 -3.60 -16.91 13.20
N PRO A 52 -2.46 -17.42 13.74
CA PRO A 52 -1.15 -17.18 13.17
C PRO A 52 -1.01 -17.76 11.76
N TYR A 53 -0.27 -17.08 10.90
CA TYR A 53 0.15 -17.67 9.63
C TYR A 53 1.01 -18.91 9.87
N PRO A 54 1.04 -19.88 8.92
CA PRO A 54 1.92 -21.05 9.02
C PRO A 54 3.40 -20.64 9.19
N GLY A 55 4.13 -21.31 10.09
CA GLY A 55 5.51 -20.94 10.41
C GLY A 55 6.42 -20.83 9.17
N HIS A 56 6.30 -21.78 8.24
CA HIS A 56 7.08 -21.77 7.00
C HIS A 56 6.79 -20.56 6.09
N VAL A 57 5.55 -19.99 6.14
CA VAL A 57 5.19 -18.76 5.41
C VAL A 57 5.90 -17.57 6.05
N VAL A 58 5.85 -17.48 7.37
CA VAL A 58 6.48 -16.39 8.14
C VAL A 58 8.01 -16.43 7.96
N GLU A 59 8.64 -17.59 8.20
CA GLU A 59 10.10 -17.76 8.10
C GLU A 59 10.62 -17.46 6.69
N ARG A 60 9.92 -17.97 5.66
CA ARG A 60 10.33 -17.72 4.28
C ARG A 60 10.19 -16.24 3.92
N THR A 61 9.10 -15.61 4.31
CA THR A 61 8.88 -14.19 4.02
C THR A 61 9.87 -13.30 4.76
N GLU A 62 10.17 -13.56 6.04
CA GLU A 62 11.21 -12.81 6.78
C GLU A 62 12.56 -12.92 6.08
N ALA A 63 12.97 -14.13 5.66
CA ALA A 63 14.22 -14.31 4.93
C ALA A 63 14.26 -13.50 3.63
N GLU A 64 13.15 -13.46 2.88
CA GLU A 64 13.04 -12.68 1.64
C GLU A 64 12.97 -11.16 1.90
N LEU A 65 12.42 -10.72 3.03
CA LEU A 65 12.49 -9.32 3.45
C LEU A 65 13.91 -8.91 3.84
N GLU A 66 14.68 -9.79 4.48
CA GLU A 66 16.12 -9.53 4.75
C GLU A 66 16.94 -9.49 3.44
N GLU A 67 16.66 -10.35 2.45
CA GLU A 67 17.25 -10.24 1.10
C GLU A 67 16.93 -8.88 0.46
N LEU A 68 15.70 -8.38 0.62
CA LEU A 68 15.31 -7.05 0.15
C LEU A 68 16.08 -5.93 0.88
N VAL A 69 16.27 -6.05 2.20
CA VAL A 69 17.09 -5.11 3.00
C VAL A 69 18.52 -5.07 2.48
N ASP A 70 19.12 -6.22 2.20
CA ASP A 70 20.48 -6.32 1.65
C ASP A 70 20.59 -5.67 0.27
N ILE A 71 19.62 -5.91 -0.63
CA ILE A 71 19.54 -5.27 -1.94
C ILE A 71 19.47 -3.75 -1.80
N LEU A 72 18.57 -3.23 -0.99
CA LEU A 72 18.38 -1.79 -0.81
C LEU A 72 19.61 -1.13 -0.16
N THR A 73 20.20 -1.77 0.83
CA THR A 73 21.45 -1.31 1.48
C THR A 73 22.62 -1.29 0.49
N GLY A 74 22.72 -2.33 -0.36
CA GLY A 74 23.70 -2.40 -1.44
C GLY A 74 23.54 -1.28 -2.48
N LEU A 75 22.34 -0.72 -2.63
CA LEU A 75 22.06 0.47 -3.45
C LEU A 75 22.36 1.81 -2.73
N GLY A 76 22.80 1.75 -1.48
CA GLY A 76 23.08 2.94 -0.66
C GLY A 76 21.84 3.51 0.04
N VAL A 77 20.72 2.79 0.04
CA VAL A 77 19.49 3.22 0.72
C VAL A 77 19.59 2.86 2.21
N LYS A 78 19.28 3.82 3.08
CA LYS A 78 19.16 3.57 4.51
C LYS A 78 17.85 2.84 4.80
N VAL A 79 17.93 1.63 5.32
CA VAL A 79 16.76 0.81 5.61
C VAL A 79 16.43 0.87 7.11
N ARG A 80 15.15 1.01 7.43
CA ARG A 80 14.59 0.99 8.78
C ARG A 80 13.60 -0.18 8.90
N ARG A 81 13.44 -0.68 10.12
CA ARG A 81 12.48 -1.74 10.44
C ARG A 81 11.56 -1.28 11.59
N PRO A 82 10.27 -1.69 11.60
CA PRO A 82 9.38 -1.41 12.72
C PRO A 82 9.83 -2.13 13.99
N GLY A 83 9.36 -1.65 15.15
CA GLY A 83 9.42 -2.37 16.40
C GLY A 83 8.50 -3.59 16.41
N GLY A 84 8.69 -4.48 17.38
CA GLY A 84 7.78 -5.62 17.55
C GLY A 84 6.45 -5.22 18.17
N ARG A 85 5.36 -5.91 17.77
CA ARG A 85 4.03 -5.79 18.37
C ARG A 85 3.42 -7.17 18.63
N ASP A 86 2.67 -7.31 19.73
CA ASP A 86 1.85 -8.48 19.97
C ASP A 86 0.47 -8.34 19.28
N HIS A 87 0.33 -8.96 18.11
CA HIS A 87 -0.91 -8.97 17.35
C HIS A 87 -2.00 -9.88 17.93
N LYS A 88 -1.74 -10.63 19.01
CA LYS A 88 -2.76 -11.42 19.72
C LYS A 88 -3.55 -10.57 20.71
N SER A 89 -3.00 -9.43 21.12
CA SER A 89 -3.64 -8.54 22.08
C SER A 89 -4.94 -7.98 21.52
N MET A 90 -6.02 -8.15 22.26
CA MET A 90 -7.33 -7.62 21.90
C MET A 90 -7.37 -6.11 22.04
N VAL A 91 -7.96 -5.45 21.04
CA VAL A 91 -8.25 -4.02 21.01
C VAL A 91 -9.76 -3.85 21.09
N SER A 92 -10.25 -2.99 21.99
CA SER A 92 -11.66 -2.71 22.13
C SER A 92 -11.93 -1.22 22.10
N THR A 93 -13.00 -0.84 21.44
CA THR A 93 -13.62 0.48 21.46
C THR A 93 -15.04 0.34 21.99
N PRO A 94 -15.82 1.43 22.17
CA PRO A 94 -17.24 1.31 22.52
C PRO A 94 -18.07 0.54 21.46
N ASP A 95 -17.62 0.51 20.19
CA ASP A 95 -18.42 0.03 19.08
C ASP A 95 -18.00 -1.40 18.60
N TRP A 96 -16.73 -1.81 18.83
CA TRP A 96 -16.20 -3.09 18.35
C TRP A 96 -15.00 -3.59 19.16
N SER A 97 -14.65 -4.86 18.96
CA SER A 97 -13.44 -5.49 19.50
C SER A 97 -12.84 -6.42 18.46
N THR A 98 -11.49 -6.40 18.33
CA THR A 98 -10.74 -7.26 17.42
C THR A 98 -9.33 -7.47 17.94
N ASP A 99 -8.57 -8.40 17.34
CA ASP A 99 -7.14 -8.55 17.54
C ASP A 99 -6.33 -7.84 16.40
N GLY A 100 -5.01 -7.98 16.40
CA GLY A 100 -4.15 -7.37 15.38
C GLY A 100 -4.08 -8.19 14.10
N PHE A 101 -3.38 -7.63 13.10
CA PHE A 101 -3.16 -8.28 11.82
C PHE A 101 -1.66 -8.55 11.59
N TYR A 102 -0.89 -7.57 11.11
CA TYR A 102 0.54 -7.64 10.85
C TYR A 102 1.18 -6.26 10.75
N ASP A 103 2.51 -6.22 10.72
CA ASP A 103 3.30 -5.04 10.38
C ASP A 103 4.06 -5.25 9.04
N TYR A 104 3.49 -6.07 8.14
CA TYR A 104 4.09 -6.47 6.86
C TYR A 104 4.04 -5.37 5.81
N CYS A 105 2.90 -4.63 5.74
CA CYS A 105 2.65 -3.63 4.71
C CYS A 105 2.57 -2.21 5.31
N PRO A 106 3.70 -1.55 5.64
CA PRO A 106 3.69 -0.18 6.19
C PRO A 106 3.07 0.85 5.24
N ARG A 107 3.13 0.62 3.94
CA ARG A 107 2.55 1.51 2.93
C ARG A 107 1.04 1.67 3.05
N ASP A 108 0.35 0.68 3.57
CA ASP A 108 -1.10 0.75 3.73
C ASP A 108 -1.51 1.70 4.86
N GLY A 109 -0.71 1.72 5.93
CA GLY A 109 -0.98 2.53 7.14
C GLY A 109 -0.43 3.96 7.08
N PHE A 110 0.56 4.22 6.22
CA PHE A 110 1.32 5.48 6.28
C PHE A 110 1.60 6.05 4.89
N LEU A 111 1.40 7.38 4.79
CA LEU A 111 1.70 8.15 3.58
C LEU A 111 2.72 9.23 3.90
N THR A 112 3.79 9.31 3.11
CA THR A 112 4.74 10.41 3.14
C THR A 112 4.48 11.35 1.96
N VAL A 113 4.32 12.66 2.21
CA VAL A 113 4.13 13.69 1.19
C VAL A 113 4.91 14.94 1.55
N GLY A 114 5.90 15.30 0.73
CA GLY A 114 6.87 16.33 1.11
C GLY A 114 7.54 15.96 2.43
N THR A 115 7.56 16.87 3.37
CA THR A 115 8.10 16.64 4.73
C THR A 115 7.04 16.13 5.72
N SER A 116 5.88 15.71 5.24
CA SER A 116 4.79 15.22 6.09
C SER A 116 4.76 13.70 6.11
N LEU A 117 4.61 13.13 7.31
CA LEU A 117 4.23 11.74 7.55
C LEU A 117 2.77 11.74 8.02
N ILE A 118 1.92 11.00 7.33
CA ILE A 118 0.48 10.93 7.59
C ILE A 118 0.12 9.51 8.01
N GLU A 119 -0.41 9.34 9.22
CA GLU A 119 -1.06 8.09 9.63
C GLU A 119 -2.47 8.07 9.03
N SER A 120 -2.75 7.09 8.17
CA SER A 120 -4.07 6.89 7.59
C SER A 120 -5.04 6.33 8.63
N PRO A 121 -6.35 6.55 8.47
CA PRO A 121 -7.34 6.08 9.44
C PRO A 121 -7.63 4.59 9.34
N MET A 122 -7.04 3.89 8.39
CA MET A 122 -7.18 2.46 8.08
C MET A 122 -8.64 1.99 8.02
N VAL A 123 -8.94 1.17 7.03
CA VAL A 123 -10.30 0.62 6.84
C VAL A 123 -10.56 -0.61 7.72
N LEU A 124 -9.52 -1.41 8.01
CA LEU A 124 -9.64 -2.60 8.83
C LEU A 124 -9.48 -2.26 10.33
N ARG A 125 -10.43 -2.69 11.16
CA ARG A 125 -10.37 -2.55 12.62
C ARG A 125 -9.12 -3.20 13.21
N SER A 126 -8.71 -4.35 12.69
CA SER A 126 -7.52 -5.08 13.12
C SER A 126 -6.21 -4.31 12.88
N ARG A 127 -6.22 -3.30 12.02
CA ARG A 127 -5.07 -2.43 11.71
C ARG A 127 -5.10 -1.09 12.43
N PHE A 128 -6.14 -0.81 13.22
CA PHE A 128 -6.38 0.47 13.90
C PHE A 128 -5.21 0.98 14.76
N LEU A 129 -4.46 0.06 15.38
CA LEU A 129 -3.29 0.36 16.20
C LEU A 129 -1.96 -0.07 15.55
N GLU A 130 -1.94 -0.37 14.26
CA GLU A 130 -0.72 -0.81 13.55
C GLU A 130 0.41 0.22 13.65
N GLY A 131 0.07 1.50 13.70
CA GLY A 131 1.04 2.58 13.93
C GLY A 131 1.90 2.45 15.19
N PHE A 132 1.52 1.62 16.17
CA PHE A 132 2.28 1.45 17.40
C PHE A 132 3.64 0.78 17.17
N ALA A 133 3.74 -0.12 16.19
CA ALA A 133 5.02 -0.75 15.83
C ALA A 133 6.03 0.24 15.21
N TYR A 134 5.55 1.39 14.75
CA TYR A 134 6.34 2.41 14.05
C TYR A 134 6.59 3.67 14.90
N LYS A 135 6.06 3.74 16.13
CA LYS A 135 6.07 4.98 16.95
C LYS A 135 7.46 5.53 17.21
N ASP A 136 8.45 4.69 17.51
CA ASP A 136 9.81 5.14 17.75
C ASP A 136 10.43 5.80 16.52
N LEU A 137 10.17 5.25 15.33
CA LEU A 137 10.58 5.84 14.06
C LEU A 137 9.89 7.19 13.82
N PHE A 138 8.60 7.27 14.11
CA PHE A 138 7.82 8.51 13.90
C PHE A 138 8.23 9.62 14.85
N VAL A 139 8.59 9.28 16.10
CA VAL A 139 9.17 10.24 17.04
C VAL A 139 10.51 10.77 16.51
N GLU A 140 11.41 9.90 16.03
CA GLU A 140 12.67 10.32 15.40
C GLU A 140 12.43 11.24 14.20
N TYR A 141 11.44 10.92 13.35
CA TYR A 141 11.10 11.76 12.21
C TYR A 141 10.54 13.13 12.64
N LEU A 142 9.67 13.16 13.65
CA LEU A 142 9.17 14.41 14.22
C LEU A 142 10.31 15.27 14.78
N GLU A 143 11.23 14.69 15.55
CA GLU A 143 12.40 15.37 16.10
C GLU A 143 13.34 15.91 15.01
N SER A 144 13.38 15.25 13.85
CA SER A 144 14.11 15.73 12.68
C SER A 144 13.46 16.93 11.98
N GLY A 145 12.24 17.30 12.39
CA GLY A 145 11.45 18.38 11.80
C GLY A 145 10.40 17.94 10.77
N ALA A 146 10.07 16.67 10.70
CA ALA A 146 8.94 16.20 9.91
C ALA A 146 7.61 16.67 10.50
N ARG A 147 6.64 16.93 9.64
CA ARG A 147 5.26 17.19 10.04
C ARG A 147 4.53 15.87 10.21
N TRP A 148 4.33 15.44 11.45
CA TRP A 148 3.58 14.22 11.72
C TRP A 148 2.09 14.53 11.89
N LEU A 149 1.25 13.97 11.02
CA LEU A 149 -0.20 14.13 11.02
C LEU A 149 -0.86 12.77 11.26
N SER A 150 -1.88 12.73 12.09
CA SER A 150 -2.78 11.58 12.18
C SER A 150 -4.13 11.99 11.61
N ALA A 151 -4.67 11.19 10.70
CA ALA A 151 -6.05 11.36 10.24
C ALA A 151 -7.02 11.25 11.43
N PRO A 152 -8.22 11.84 11.35
CA PRO A 152 -9.22 11.68 12.39
C PRO A 152 -9.40 10.19 12.70
N LYS A 153 -9.35 9.81 13.97
CA LYS A 153 -9.63 8.42 14.37
C LYS A 153 -11.06 8.07 13.99
N PRO A 154 -11.28 7.11 13.09
CA PRO A 154 -12.62 6.73 12.72
C PRO A 154 -13.25 5.87 13.81
N ARG A 155 -14.57 5.89 13.90
CA ARG A 155 -15.33 4.99 14.78
C ARG A 155 -15.36 3.56 14.25
N LEU A 156 -15.35 3.39 12.92
CA LEU A 156 -15.43 2.10 12.23
C LEU A 156 -16.65 1.28 12.68
N THR A 157 -17.81 1.92 12.85
CA THR A 157 -19.05 1.27 13.23
C THR A 157 -19.55 0.31 12.15
N ASP A 158 -20.42 -0.63 12.48
CA ASP A 158 -20.90 -1.66 11.54
C ASP A 158 -21.63 -1.08 10.33
N ASP A 159 -22.29 0.06 10.49
CA ASP A 159 -23.01 0.76 9.42
C ASP A 159 -22.10 1.40 8.37
N LEU A 160 -20.80 1.52 8.66
CA LEU A 160 -19.79 1.94 7.67
C LEU A 160 -19.57 0.89 6.58
N TYR A 161 -19.82 -0.39 6.87
CA TYR A 161 -19.53 -1.53 6.00
C TYR A 161 -20.78 -2.22 5.48
N GLU A 162 -20.78 -2.54 4.18
CA GLU A 162 -21.82 -3.31 3.53
C GLU A 162 -21.22 -4.50 2.75
N PRO A 163 -20.86 -5.60 3.43
CA PRO A 163 -20.12 -6.72 2.82
C PRO A 163 -20.82 -7.34 1.60
N SER A 164 -22.16 -7.33 1.59
CA SER A 164 -22.96 -7.91 0.50
C SER A 164 -23.15 -6.95 -0.70
N ALA A 165 -22.67 -5.70 -0.60
CA ALA A 165 -22.75 -4.75 -1.70
C ALA A 165 -21.78 -5.10 -2.85
N PRO A 166 -22.03 -4.62 -4.06
CA PRO A 166 -21.08 -4.73 -5.17
C PRO A 166 -19.69 -4.17 -4.83
N PRO A 167 -18.63 -4.64 -5.50
CA PRO A 167 -17.29 -4.07 -5.33
C PRO A 167 -17.27 -2.55 -5.59
N GLY A 168 -16.68 -1.79 -4.66
CA GLY A 168 -16.63 -0.33 -4.67
C GLY A 168 -17.77 0.36 -3.93
N GLU A 169 -18.75 -0.39 -3.45
CA GLU A 169 -19.89 0.10 -2.67
C GLU A 169 -19.91 -0.46 -1.22
N ARG A 170 -18.88 -1.25 -0.84
CA ARG A 170 -18.81 -1.91 0.47
C ARG A 170 -18.36 -1.00 1.59
N LEU A 171 -17.73 0.13 1.27
CA LEU A 171 -17.31 1.16 2.20
C LEU A 171 -18.13 2.43 1.99
N ARG A 172 -18.93 2.82 2.99
CA ARG A 172 -19.80 4.00 2.93
C ARG A 172 -19.04 5.30 3.24
N ASP A 173 -19.58 6.43 2.76
CA ASP A 173 -19.06 7.79 3.03
C ASP A 173 -19.62 8.38 4.34
N LEU A 174 -19.46 7.70 5.49
CA LEU A 174 -19.96 8.18 6.78
C LEU A 174 -18.92 8.98 7.57
N GLU A 175 -17.66 8.68 7.37
CA GLU A 175 -16.51 9.32 8.01
C GLU A 175 -15.26 9.16 7.11
N PRO A 176 -14.19 9.99 7.28
CA PRO A 176 -12.97 9.82 6.51
C PRO A 176 -12.29 8.50 6.82
N VAL A 177 -12.25 7.58 5.85
CA VAL A 177 -11.57 6.28 5.98
C VAL A 177 -10.84 5.97 4.68
N PHE A 178 -9.56 5.62 4.79
CA PHE A 178 -8.75 5.15 3.67
C PHE A 178 -7.46 4.46 4.17
N ASP A 179 -6.97 3.52 3.38
CA ASP A 179 -5.62 3.02 3.47
C ASP A 179 -4.69 3.90 2.63
N ALA A 180 -3.49 4.20 3.13
CA ALA A 180 -2.54 5.08 2.44
C ALA A 180 -2.11 4.54 1.06
N ALA A 181 -2.15 3.22 0.86
CA ALA A 181 -1.88 2.57 -0.43
C ALA A 181 -2.95 2.85 -1.51
N ASN A 182 -4.01 3.61 -1.21
CA ASN A 182 -4.92 4.18 -2.21
C ASN A 182 -4.34 5.44 -2.88
N VAL A 183 -3.16 5.91 -2.46
CA VAL A 183 -2.57 7.17 -2.90
C VAL A 183 -1.24 6.93 -3.62
N LEU A 184 -1.08 7.53 -4.80
CA LEU A 184 0.18 7.64 -5.53
C LEU A 184 0.60 9.10 -5.69
N ARG A 185 1.91 9.37 -5.62
CA ARG A 185 2.50 10.71 -5.67
C ARG A 185 3.11 11.01 -7.04
N PHE A 186 2.70 12.14 -7.61
CA PHE A 186 3.18 12.66 -8.88
C PHE A 186 3.61 14.14 -8.74
N GLY A 187 4.43 14.43 -7.73
CA GLY A 187 4.80 15.80 -7.38
C GLY A 187 3.65 16.55 -6.72
N THR A 188 3.18 17.63 -7.34
CA THR A 188 2.03 18.40 -6.85
C THR A 188 0.69 17.68 -6.99
N ASP A 189 0.62 16.65 -7.82
CA ASP A 189 -0.58 15.88 -8.09
C ASP A 189 -0.54 14.53 -7.33
N LEU A 190 -1.59 14.21 -6.60
CA LEU A 190 -1.79 12.95 -5.91
C LEU A 190 -2.98 12.23 -6.49
N LEU A 191 -2.77 11.01 -7.00
CA LEU A 191 -3.88 10.15 -7.37
C LEU A 191 -4.41 9.48 -6.10
N TYR A 192 -5.68 9.62 -5.82
CA TYR A 192 -6.38 8.91 -4.76
C TYR A 192 -7.44 7.99 -5.37
N GLN A 193 -7.31 6.69 -5.17
CA GLN A 193 -8.31 5.73 -5.64
C GLN A 193 -9.47 5.64 -4.64
N VAL A 194 -10.69 5.90 -5.11
CA VAL A 194 -11.91 5.60 -4.36
C VAL A 194 -12.27 4.13 -4.58
N SER A 195 -12.39 3.36 -3.48
CA SER A 195 -12.57 1.91 -3.51
C SER A 195 -13.12 1.40 -2.16
N ASP A 196 -13.22 0.07 -1.99
CA ASP A 196 -13.59 -0.54 -0.71
C ASP A 196 -12.53 -0.36 0.40
N SER A 197 -11.34 0.21 0.08
CA SER A 197 -10.30 0.59 1.05
C SER A 197 -10.05 2.09 1.15
N GLY A 198 -10.91 2.92 0.56
CA GLY A 198 -10.78 4.38 0.66
C GLY A 198 -11.97 5.11 0.07
N ASN A 199 -12.69 5.85 0.92
CA ASN A 199 -13.90 6.55 0.53
C ASN A 199 -13.65 8.01 0.10
N ARG A 200 -14.70 8.67 -0.42
CA ARG A 200 -14.63 10.08 -0.89
C ARG A 200 -14.36 11.06 0.25
N MET A 201 -14.81 10.77 1.47
CA MET A 201 -14.52 11.62 2.62
C MET A 201 -13.04 11.56 2.99
N GLY A 202 -12.37 10.42 2.83
CA GLY A 202 -10.92 10.28 2.98
C GLY A 202 -10.15 11.18 2.00
N ALA A 203 -10.55 11.19 0.73
CA ALA A 203 -9.95 12.08 -0.28
C ALA A 203 -10.12 13.57 0.07
N ARG A 204 -11.32 13.98 0.51
CA ARG A 204 -11.59 15.35 0.96
C ARG A 204 -10.76 15.76 2.16
N TRP A 205 -10.64 14.85 3.14
CA TRP A 205 -9.80 15.11 4.30
C TRP A 205 -8.33 15.25 3.91
N LEU A 206 -7.82 14.35 3.07
CA LEU A 206 -6.43 14.40 2.61
C LEU A 206 -6.13 15.71 1.87
N GLN A 207 -7.04 16.16 0.97
CA GLN A 207 -6.91 17.46 0.29
C GLN A 207 -6.84 18.61 1.32
N ALA A 208 -7.74 18.62 2.30
CA ALA A 208 -7.76 19.66 3.33
C ALA A 208 -6.49 19.65 4.20
N ALA A 209 -5.95 18.47 4.54
CA ALA A 209 -4.75 18.32 5.34
C ALA A 209 -3.47 18.76 4.61
N LEU A 210 -3.40 18.55 3.29
CA LEU A 210 -2.26 18.92 2.43
C LEU A 210 -2.30 20.37 1.96
N GLY A 211 -3.49 20.99 1.93
CA GLY A 211 -3.68 22.38 1.47
C GLY A 211 -3.46 22.56 -0.03
N ASP A 212 -3.30 23.82 -0.45
CA ASP A 212 -3.29 24.23 -1.87
C ASP A 212 -1.98 23.89 -2.61
N ARG A 213 -0.95 23.42 -1.90
CA ARG A 213 0.31 22.99 -2.55
C ARG A 213 0.16 21.70 -3.34
N TYR A 214 -0.86 20.91 -3.05
CA TYR A 214 -1.13 19.63 -3.67
C TYR A 214 -2.56 19.56 -4.19
N THR A 215 -2.76 18.79 -5.25
CA THR A 215 -4.09 18.48 -5.78
C THR A 215 -4.34 16.98 -5.58
N VAL A 216 -5.36 16.63 -4.81
CA VAL A 216 -5.79 15.22 -4.62
C VAL A 216 -6.87 14.90 -5.66
N HIS A 217 -6.52 14.10 -6.65
CA HIS A 217 -7.44 13.61 -7.68
C HIS A 217 -8.15 12.35 -7.19
N ALA A 218 -9.39 12.50 -6.71
CA ALA A 218 -10.23 11.37 -6.32
C ALA A 218 -10.73 10.65 -7.58
N CYS A 219 -10.13 9.49 -7.89
CA CYS A 219 -10.41 8.69 -9.08
C CYS A 219 -11.34 7.52 -8.75
N GLU A 220 -12.46 7.46 -9.46
CA GLU A 220 -13.43 6.36 -9.39
C GLU A 220 -13.34 5.49 -10.63
N GLY A 221 -13.74 4.21 -10.52
CA GLY A 221 -13.85 3.31 -11.67
C GLY A 221 -12.50 2.81 -12.22
N LEU A 222 -11.39 2.98 -11.51
CA LEU A 222 -10.10 2.37 -11.84
C LEU A 222 -10.07 0.93 -11.33
N TYR A 223 -10.10 0.77 -10.02
CA TYR A 223 -10.19 -0.54 -9.36
C TYR A 223 -11.01 -0.37 -8.08
N THR A 224 -12.06 -1.14 -7.96
CA THR A 224 -13.09 -0.93 -6.94
C THR A 224 -12.82 -1.66 -5.62
N SER A 225 -11.93 -2.65 -5.60
CA SER A 225 -11.64 -3.42 -4.39
C SER A 225 -10.69 -2.67 -3.46
N THR A 226 -9.39 -2.95 -3.50
CA THR A 226 -8.39 -2.36 -2.61
C THR A 226 -7.42 -1.46 -3.37
N HIS A 227 -6.27 -1.25 -2.92
CA HIS A 227 -5.14 -0.40 -3.27
C HIS A 227 -4.86 -0.17 -4.77
N ILE A 228 -4.26 0.98 -5.09
CA ILE A 228 -3.97 1.43 -6.47
C ILE A 228 -2.69 0.82 -7.04
N ASP A 229 -1.75 0.38 -6.24
CA ASP A 229 -0.38 0.05 -6.57
C ASP A 229 -0.16 -1.24 -7.39
N SER A 230 -1.23 -1.95 -7.73
CA SER A 230 -1.27 -2.99 -8.76
C SER A 230 -2.16 -2.61 -9.96
N THR A 231 -2.44 -1.32 -10.12
CA THR A 231 -3.30 -0.76 -11.16
C THR A 231 -2.55 0.25 -12.04
N ILE A 232 -1.85 1.19 -11.41
CA ILE A 232 -0.95 2.15 -12.06
C ILE A 232 0.36 2.16 -11.28
N VAL A 233 1.51 2.05 -11.96
CA VAL A 233 2.83 2.15 -11.36
C VAL A 233 3.63 3.24 -12.07
N PRO A 234 3.90 4.37 -11.41
CA PRO A 234 4.74 5.42 -11.96
C PRO A 234 6.21 4.99 -12.02
N LEU A 235 6.87 5.12 -13.18
CA LEU A 235 8.24 4.66 -13.40
C LEU A 235 9.26 5.80 -13.46
N ARG A 236 8.86 6.92 -14.04
CA ARG A 236 9.63 8.17 -14.18
C ARG A 236 8.70 9.26 -14.72
N PRO A 237 9.11 10.54 -14.77
CA PRO A 237 8.31 11.57 -15.40
C PRO A 237 7.89 11.17 -16.82
N GLY A 238 6.59 11.28 -17.09
CA GLY A 238 6.00 10.97 -18.39
C GLY A 238 5.79 9.50 -18.72
N LEU A 239 6.07 8.54 -17.80
CA LEU A 239 5.90 7.11 -18.05
C LEU A 239 5.28 6.36 -16.88
N VAL A 240 4.19 5.63 -17.15
CA VAL A 240 3.53 4.71 -16.20
C VAL A 240 3.36 3.32 -16.77
N LEU A 241 3.40 2.29 -15.91
CA LEU A 241 2.90 0.95 -16.22
C LEU A 241 1.43 0.89 -15.80
N VAL A 242 0.55 0.35 -16.65
CA VAL A 242 -0.89 0.23 -16.39
C VAL A 242 -1.36 -1.21 -16.47
N ASN A 243 -2.31 -1.54 -15.60
CA ASN A 243 -3.00 -2.83 -15.61
C ASN A 243 -4.09 -2.81 -16.69
N PRO A 244 -3.99 -3.61 -17.77
CA PRO A 244 -4.94 -3.58 -18.88
C PRO A 244 -6.35 -4.07 -18.53
N ALA A 245 -6.49 -4.81 -17.42
CA ALA A 245 -7.79 -5.26 -16.93
C ALA A 245 -8.57 -4.17 -16.16
N ARG A 246 -7.89 -3.07 -15.81
CA ARG A 246 -8.46 -2.02 -14.94
C ARG A 246 -8.39 -0.63 -15.55
N VAL A 247 -7.38 -0.34 -16.36
CA VAL A 247 -7.12 1.00 -16.94
C VAL A 247 -7.27 0.95 -18.45
N ASN A 248 -8.03 1.89 -18.99
CA ASN A 248 -8.25 2.12 -20.41
C ASN A 248 -8.34 3.62 -20.71
N ASP A 249 -8.53 4.00 -21.97
CA ASP A 249 -8.57 5.41 -22.36
C ASP A 249 -9.74 6.19 -21.75
N ALA A 250 -10.84 5.51 -21.39
CA ALA A 250 -12.02 6.18 -20.84
C ALA A 250 -11.86 6.53 -19.35
N ASN A 251 -11.13 5.70 -18.58
CA ASN A 251 -10.98 5.89 -17.14
C ASN A 251 -9.58 6.34 -16.71
N MET A 252 -8.66 6.57 -17.66
CA MET A 252 -7.32 7.10 -17.34
C MET A 252 -7.47 8.49 -16.68
N PRO A 253 -6.83 8.73 -15.53
CA PRO A 253 -6.86 10.02 -14.86
C PRO A 253 -6.42 11.16 -15.78
N ASP A 254 -7.17 12.28 -15.80
CA ASP A 254 -6.97 13.37 -16.76
C ASP A 254 -5.53 13.91 -16.76
N PHE A 255 -4.91 14.07 -15.58
CA PHE A 255 -3.56 14.58 -15.45
C PHE A 255 -2.47 13.62 -15.97
N LEU A 256 -2.82 12.33 -16.21
CA LEU A 256 -1.94 11.29 -16.77
C LEU A 256 -2.20 11.02 -18.25
N ARG A 257 -3.19 11.67 -18.90
CA ARG A 257 -3.53 11.38 -20.31
C ARG A 257 -2.39 11.64 -21.29
N GLY A 258 -1.52 12.58 -20.97
CA GLY A 258 -0.34 12.92 -21.78
C GLY A 258 0.89 12.03 -21.52
N TRP A 259 0.80 11.08 -20.59
CA TRP A 259 1.92 10.20 -20.25
C TRP A 259 1.97 8.98 -21.14
N ASP A 260 3.19 8.54 -21.47
CA ASP A 260 3.43 7.24 -22.11
C ASP A 260 3.01 6.11 -21.18
N ARG A 261 2.45 5.05 -21.78
CA ARG A 261 1.92 3.90 -21.04
C ARG A 261 2.58 2.62 -21.50
N ILE A 262 3.14 1.88 -20.57
CA ILE A 262 3.47 0.48 -20.75
C ILE A 262 2.23 -0.31 -20.34
N VAL A 263 1.72 -1.13 -21.23
CA VAL A 263 0.64 -2.08 -20.92
C VAL A 263 1.28 -3.30 -20.25
N CYS A 264 0.87 -3.60 -19.01
CA CYS A 264 1.41 -4.75 -18.30
C CYS A 264 1.10 -6.05 -19.06
N PRO A 265 2.12 -6.87 -19.36
CA PRO A 265 1.91 -8.17 -20.01
C PRO A 265 1.21 -9.15 -19.05
N GLU A 266 0.88 -10.33 -19.58
CA GLU A 266 0.40 -11.43 -18.73
C GLU A 266 1.43 -11.74 -17.62
N LEU A 267 0.94 -11.84 -16.39
CA LEU A 267 1.77 -12.09 -15.22
C LEU A 267 1.76 -13.57 -14.84
N VAL A 268 2.91 -14.02 -14.34
CA VAL A 268 3.05 -15.38 -13.82
C VAL A 268 2.28 -15.49 -12.50
N ASP A 269 1.40 -16.48 -12.40
CA ASP A 269 0.79 -16.85 -11.13
C ASP A 269 1.84 -17.51 -10.21
N THR A 270 2.19 -16.82 -9.14
CA THR A 270 3.20 -17.26 -8.18
C THR A 270 2.65 -18.22 -7.11
N GLY A 271 1.35 -18.56 -7.19
CA GLY A 271 0.67 -19.43 -6.23
C GLY A 271 0.39 -18.75 -4.88
N PHE A 272 -0.33 -19.47 -4.02
CA PHE A 272 -0.64 -19.02 -2.66
C PHE A 272 -0.83 -20.22 -1.71
N VAL A 273 -0.77 -19.96 -0.41
CA VAL A 273 -1.04 -20.92 0.67
C VAL A 273 -2.38 -20.58 1.30
N GLY A 274 -3.20 -21.60 1.57
CA GLY A 274 -4.54 -21.46 2.13
C GLY A 274 -5.65 -21.65 1.09
N GLU A 275 -6.88 -21.35 1.48
CA GLU A 275 -8.06 -21.55 0.62
C GLU A 275 -8.26 -20.41 -0.40
N HIS A 276 -7.85 -19.18 -0.04
CA HIS A 276 -8.05 -17.98 -0.85
C HIS A 276 -6.80 -17.10 -0.84
N PRO A 277 -6.41 -16.57 -2.02
CA PRO A 277 -5.34 -15.57 -2.08
C PRO A 277 -5.87 -14.22 -1.58
N LYS A 278 -5.06 -13.48 -0.81
CA LYS A 278 -5.37 -12.08 -0.44
C LYS A 278 -5.20 -11.11 -1.60
N SER A 279 -4.43 -11.48 -2.61
CA SER A 279 -4.28 -10.67 -3.82
C SER A 279 -4.35 -11.51 -5.08
N SER A 280 -4.81 -10.89 -6.16
CA SER A 280 -4.84 -11.49 -7.50
C SER A 280 -3.42 -11.65 -8.07
N VAL A 281 -3.30 -12.24 -9.25
CA VAL A 281 -2.02 -12.35 -9.98
C VAL A 281 -1.40 -10.98 -10.29
N TRP A 282 -2.21 -9.92 -10.33
CA TRP A 282 -1.75 -8.55 -10.57
C TRP A 282 -0.84 -8.00 -9.47
N ILE A 283 -0.68 -8.68 -8.34
CA ILE A 283 0.33 -8.35 -7.33
C ILE A 283 1.75 -8.37 -7.92
N GLY A 284 1.99 -9.04 -9.03
CA GLY A 284 3.25 -8.99 -9.76
C GLY A 284 3.62 -7.59 -10.27
N MET A 285 2.63 -6.67 -10.41
CA MET A 285 2.88 -5.24 -10.69
C MET A 285 3.30 -4.43 -9.46
N ASN A 286 3.14 -4.98 -8.27
CA ASN A 286 3.45 -4.30 -7.01
C ASN A 286 4.95 -4.35 -6.72
N PHE A 287 5.74 -3.76 -7.58
CA PHE A 287 7.19 -3.66 -7.47
C PHE A 287 7.62 -2.27 -6.97
N LEU A 288 8.85 -2.17 -6.46
CA LEU A 288 9.39 -0.94 -5.90
C LEU A 288 10.28 -0.20 -6.91
N VAL A 289 9.89 1.01 -7.28
CA VAL A 289 10.76 1.91 -8.05
C VAL A 289 11.75 2.59 -7.09
N VAL A 290 13.04 2.40 -7.33
CA VAL A 290 14.11 2.92 -6.45
C VAL A 290 14.80 4.16 -7.00
N ALA A 291 14.67 4.40 -8.31
CA ALA A 291 15.12 5.62 -8.99
C ALA A 291 14.39 5.74 -10.34
N PRO A 292 14.36 6.89 -11.01
CA PRO A 292 13.75 7.03 -12.32
C PRO A 292 14.28 5.98 -13.31
N GLY A 293 13.40 5.08 -13.74
CA GLY A 293 13.77 3.98 -14.63
C GLY A 293 14.58 2.85 -13.97
N LYS A 294 14.50 2.67 -12.66
CA LYS A 294 15.13 1.55 -11.93
C LYS A 294 14.19 0.97 -10.88
N ALA A 295 13.96 -0.35 -10.90
CA ALA A 295 12.97 -0.99 -10.04
C ALA A 295 13.40 -2.36 -9.51
N VAL A 296 12.98 -2.70 -8.28
CA VAL A 296 13.07 -4.04 -7.69
C VAL A 296 11.80 -4.80 -8.07
N VAL A 297 11.94 -5.89 -8.83
CA VAL A 297 10.83 -6.65 -9.43
C VAL A 297 10.96 -8.13 -9.08
N ASP A 298 9.81 -8.82 -8.92
CA ASP A 298 9.83 -10.26 -8.69
C ASP A 298 10.45 -11.01 -9.88
N LYS A 299 11.56 -11.70 -9.63
CA LYS A 299 12.35 -12.40 -10.66
C LYS A 299 11.56 -13.44 -11.46
N ARG A 300 10.41 -13.92 -10.92
CA ARG A 300 9.53 -14.86 -11.60
C ARG A 300 8.69 -14.20 -12.70
N GLN A 301 8.55 -12.87 -12.68
CA GLN A 301 7.77 -12.10 -13.65
C GLN A 301 8.57 -11.80 -14.93
N VAL A 302 9.07 -12.86 -15.60
CA VAL A 302 9.99 -12.76 -16.76
C VAL A 302 9.40 -11.93 -17.90
N GLY A 303 8.09 -12.04 -18.15
CA GLY A 303 7.40 -11.25 -19.19
C GLY A 303 7.41 -9.75 -18.87
N LEU A 304 7.08 -9.39 -17.61
CA LEU A 304 7.10 -8.02 -17.13
C LEU A 304 8.52 -7.44 -17.14
N ILE A 305 9.51 -8.19 -16.67
CA ILE A 305 10.92 -7.76 -16.67
C ILE A 305 11.37 -7.39 -18.08
N ARG A 306 11.14 -8.24 -19.06
CA ARG A 306 11.49 -7.96 -20.47
C ARG A 306 10.80 -6.72 -21.00
N GLU A 307 9.54 -6.51 -20.62
CA GLU A 307 8.78 -5.33 -21.07
C GLU A 307 9.31 -4.04 -20.46
N LEU A 308 9.63 -4.05 -19.16
CA LEU A 308 10.27 -2.92 -18.46
C LEU A 308 11.63 -2.58 -19.08
N GLU A 309 12.47 -3.58 -19.32
CA GLU A 309 13.80 -3.41 -19.96
C GLU A 309 13.71 -2.82 -21.36
N ARG A 310 12.72 -3.22 -22.18
CA ARG A 310 12.48 -2.62 -23.52
C ARG A 310 12.18 -1.13 -23.45
N HIS A 311 11.62 -0.66 -22.35
CA HIS A 311 11.31 0.76 -22.09
C HIS A 311 12.40 1.48 -21.30
N GLY A 312 13.59 0.85 -21.18
CA GLY A 312 14.76 1.44 -20.54
C GLY A 312 14.68 1.46 -19.00
N VAL A 313 13.88 0.57 -18.40
CA VAL A 313 13.86 0.37 -16.95
C VAL A 313 14.88 -0.70 -16.56
N GLU A 314 15.87 -0.33 -15.75
CA GLU A 314 16.80 -1.28 -15.13
C GLU A 314 16.08 -2.09 -14.06
N VAL A 315 16.10 -3.42 -14.17
CA VAL A 315 15.44 -4.31 -13.23
C VAL A 315 16.44 -4.95 -12.27
N ILE A 316 16.16 -4.84 -10.98
CA ILE A 316 16.84 -5.55 -9.91
C ILE A 316 15.93 -6.73 -9.52
N PRO A 317 16.34 -7.98 -9.81
CA PRO A 317 15.51 -9.13 -9.50
C PRO A 317 15.54 -9.46 -7.99
N ALA A 318 14.36 -9.60 -7.39
CA ALA A 318 14.18 -10.07 -6.01
C ALA A 318 13.03 -11.10 -5.96
N GLN A 319 12.67 -11.60 -4.79
CA GLN A 319 11.57 -12.54 -4.65
C GLN A 319 10.77 -12.29 -3.39
N LEU A 320 9.44 -12.38 -3.50
CA LEU A 320 8.50 -12.49 -2.38
C LEU A 320 7.55 -13.66 -2.69
N THR A 321 7.90 -14.84 -2.20
CA THR A 321 7.21 -16.11 -2.50
C THR A 321 5.73 -16.06 -2.14
N HIS A 322 5.41 -15.44 -1.01
CA HIS A 322 4.07 -15.44 -0.44
C HIS A 322 3.28 -14.12 -0.67
N SER A 323 3.67 -13.31 -1.67
CA SER A 323 2.99 -12.04 -1.97
C SER A 323 1.47 -12.19 -2.17
N ARG A 324 1.01 -13.25 -2.86
CA ARG A 324 -0.41 -13.54 -3.03
C ARG A 324 -1.10 -14.01 -1.74
N THR A 325 -0.39 -14.76 -0.90
CA THR A 325 -0.89 -15.26 0.39
C THR A 325 -1.09 -14.12 1.38
N LEU A 326 -0.18 -13.15 1.38
CA LEU A 326 -0.11 -12.09 2.38
C LEU A 326 -0.73 -10.76 1.92
N GLY A 327 -0.97 -10.62 0.61
CA GLY A 327 -1.59 -9.43 0.03
C GLY A 327 -0.63 -8.27 -0.22
N GLY A 328 0.70 -8.47 -0.19
CA GLY A 328 1.68 -7.41 -0.39
C GLY A 328 2.84 -7.82 -1.29
N GLY A 329 3.22 -6.95 -2.25
CA GLY A 329 4.44 -7.01 -3.04
C GLY A 329 5.49 -6.04 -2.54
N PHE A 330 6.54 -5.77 -3.31
CA PHE A 330 7.68 -4.94 -2.89
C PHE A 330 7.30 -3.49 -2.57
N HIS A 331 6.28 -2.92 -3.22
CA HIS A 331 5.79 -1.60 -2.91
C HIS A 331 5.03 -1.59 -1.57
N CYS A 332 4.11 -2.53 -1.35
CA CYS A 332 3.34 -2.64 -0.12
C CYS A 332 4.20 -2.85 1.13
N VAL A 333 5.22 -3.75 1.02
CA VAL A 333 6.09 -4.09 2.18
C VAL A 333 7.09 -3.00 2.53
N THR A 334 7.04 -1.86 1.83
CA THR A 334 7.96 -0.73 2.01
C THR A 334 7.22 0.59 2.14
N LEU A 335 7.81 1.52 2.91
CA LEU A 335 7.35 2.90 3.02
C LEU A 335 8.52 3.84 2.75
N ASP A 336 8.44 4.65 1.71
CA ASP A 336 9.44 5.66 1.42
C ASP A 336 9.45 6.71 2.52
N VAL A 337 10.63 6.98 3.07
CA VAL A 337 10.84 8.04 4.06
C VAL A 337 11.49 9.25 3.40
N ARG A 338 12.47 8.99 2.52
CA ARG A 338 13.20 10.03 1.81
C ARG A 338 13.54 9.61 0.39
N ARG A 339 13.26 10.53 -0.54
CA ARG A 339 13.68 10.47 -1.94
C ARG A 339 14.36 11.77 -2.32
N LYS A 340 15.42 11.69 -3.15
CA LYS A 340 16.15 12.85 -3.62
C LYS A 340 15.43 13.51 -4.79
N GLY A 341 14.56 14.46 -4.48
CA GLY A 341 13.76 15.18 -5.48
C GLY A 341 13.28 16.52 -4.95
N GLU A 342 12.58 17.25 -5.77
CA GLU A 342 11.95 18.52 -5.43
C GLU A 342 10.45 18.47 -5.82
N LEU A 343 9.65 19.28 -5.15
CA LEU A 343 8.23 19.39 -5.50
C LEU A 343 8.09 20.05 -6.87
N ALA A 344 7.57 19.31 -7.84
CA ALA A 344 7.35 19.77 -9.20
C ALA A 344 5.97 19.32 -9.71
N THR A 345 5.50 19.94 -10.78
CA THR A 345 4.28 19.55 -11.49
C THR A 345 4.68 18.79 -12.76
N TYR A 346 4.06 17.62 -12.97
CA TYR A 346 4.35 16.68 -14.06
C TYR A 346 3.13 16.46 -14.96
N ARG A 347 2.55 17.53 -15.50
CA ARG A 347 1.39 17.45 -16.40
C ARG A 347 1.79 17.41 -17.85
#